data_e01a759fb1b65115beac957cc6a37d48
#
_entry.id   e01a759fb1b65115beac957cc6a37d48
#
_cell.length_a   1.000
_cell.length_b   1.000
_cell.length_c   1.000
_cell.angle_alpha   90.00
_cell.angle_beta   90.00
_cell.angle_gamma   90.00
#
_symmetry.space_group_name_H-M   'P 1'
#
loop_
_entity.id
_entity.type
_entity.pdbx_description
1 polymer ?
#
loop_
_entity_poly.entity_id
_entity_poly.type
_entity_poly.pdbx_seq_one_letter_code
_entity_poly.pdbx_strand_id
1 'polypeptide(L)'
;MGLRFSMLLLLAAPLSAEVRDLKGFFQARCAVCHGADGSGRGPNGARLGGRNLTDARWLAKQQEAGLAASILKGRGAMPGFRRQISEAEARRLLTEVIPKGAKGKAAIPEAR
;
A
#
# COMPACT_ATOMS: atom_id res chain seq x y z
N MET A 1 11.87 -50.53 -29.29
CA MET A 1 11.39 -49.23 -29.68
C MET A 1 10.87 -48.56 -28.44
N GLY A 2 11.69 -47.73 -27.88
CA GLY A 2 11.30 -47.02 -26.67
C GLY A 2 10.47 -45.80 -26.97
N LEU A 3 9.25 -45.82 -26.52
CA LEU A 3 8.44 -44.62 -26.53
C LEU A 3 9.01 -43.67 -25.49
N ARG A 4 9.72 -42.71 -25.94
CA ARG A 4 10.19 -41.64 -25.06
C ARG A 4 9.03 -40.70 -24.83
N PHE A 5 8.37 -40.89 -23.73
CA PHE A 5 7.49 -39.86 -23.21
C PHE A 5 8.39 -38.71 -22.74
N SER A 6 8.51 -37.74 -23.58
CA SER A 6 9.03 -36.46 -23.13
C SER A 6 7.99 -35.87 -22.23
N MET A 7 8.20 -36.06 -20.97
CA MET A 7 7.37 -35.41 -19.97
C MET A 7 7.71 -33.95 -20.01
N LEU A 8 6.88 -33.20 -20.71
CA LEU A 8 6.98 -31.77 -20.70
C LEU A 8 6.60 -31.31 -19.30
N LEU A 9 7.62 -30.97 -18.55
CA LEU A 9 7.39 -30.37 -17.25
C LEU A 9 6.87 -28.97 -17.53
N LEU A 10 5.60 -28.81 -17.46
CA LEU A 10 4.99 -27.52 -17.39
C LEU A 10 5.33 -26.94 -16.02
N LEU A 11 6.41 -26.21 -15.99
CA LEU A 11 6.66 -25.31 -14.90
C LEU A 11 5.58 -24.24 -14.98
N ALA A 12 4.56 -24.43 -14.23
CA ALA A 12 3.66 -23.34 -13.95
C ALA A 12 4.48 -22.29 -13.24
N ALA A 13 4.74 -21.22 -13.93
CA ALA A 13 5.28 -20.04 -13.29
C ALA A 13 4.35 -19.71 -12.14
N PRO A 14 4.89 -19.48 -10.96
CA PRO A 14 4.03 -19.05 -9.89
C PRO A 14 3.30 -17.82 -10.37
N LEU A 15 2.06 -17.86 -10.17
CA LEU A 15 1.24 -16.70 -10.31
C LEU A 15 1.64 -15.76 -9.23
N SER A 16 2.68 -15.14 -9.50
CA SER A 16 3.12 -14.21 -8.62
C SER A 16 2.52 -12.98 -8.98
N ALA A 17 1.49 -12.91 -8.57
CA ALA A 17 0.83 -11.74 -8.56
C ALA A 17 1.59 -10.64 -8.01
N GLU A 18 2.57 -10.87 -7.77
CA GLU A 18 3.28 -10.27 -7.12
C GLU A 18 3.75 -9.11 -7.47
N VAL A 19 3.74 -8.77 -8.49
CA VAL A 19 4.29 -7.52 -8.86
C VAL A 19 3.19 -6.60 -9.25
N ARG A 20 2.26 -6.48 -8.40
CA ARG A 20 1.29 -5.44 -8.59
C ARG A 20 1.99 -4.09 -8.37
N ASP A 21 1.72 -3.13 -9.21
CA ASP A 21 2.20 -1.77 -9.04
C ASP A 21 1.45 -1.11 -7.88
N LEU A 22 1.94 -1.33 -6.68
CA LEU A 22 1.31 -0.80 -5.48
C LEU A 22 1.45 0.71 -5.37
N LYS A 23 2.51 1.27 -5.94
CA LYS A 23 2.65 2.71 -6.01
C LYS A 23 1.55 3.33 -6.87
N GLY A 24 1.31 2.76 -8.03
CA GLY A 24 0.21 3.19 -8.89
C GLY A 24 -1.15 2.97 -8.24
N PHE A 25 -1.33 1.86 -7.54
CA PHE A 25 -2.55 1.61 -6.78
C PHE A 25 -2.79 2.69 -5.73
N PHE A 26 -1.75 3.04 -4.97
CA PHE A 26 -1.85 4.10 -3.97
C PHE A 26 -2.24 5.43 -4.61
N GLN A 27 -1.60 5.81 -5.70
CA GLN A 27 -1.89 7.06 -6.39
C GLN A 27 -3.33 7.09 -6.92
N ALA A 28 -3.83 5.97 -7.41
CA ALA A 28 -5.16 5.90 -7.99
C ALA A 28 -6.27 5.81 -6.94
N ARG A 29 -6.02 5.15 -5.82
CA ARG A 29 -7.08 4.79 -4.88
C ARG A 29 -6.96 5.43 -3.50
N CYS A 30 -5.77 5.73 -3.07
CA CYS A 30 -5.53 6.21 -1.71
C CYS A 30 -5.22 7.70 -1.66
N ALA A 31 -4.49 8.19 -2.65
CA ALA A 31 -4.03 9.57 -2.67
C ALA A 31 -5.16 10.58 -2.75
N VAL A 32 -6.32 10.19 -3.25
CA VAL A 32 -7.47 11.08 -3.34
C VAL A 32 -7.83 11.66 -1.97
N CYS A 33 -7.61 10.92 -0.90
CA CYS A 33 -7.85 11.38 0.46
C CYS A 33 -6.58 11.53 1.28
N HIS A 34 -5.58 10.69 1.02
CA HIS A 34 -4.36 10.69 1.82
C HIS A 34 -3.24 11.55 1.24
N GLY A 35 -3.42 12.08 0.04
CA GLY A 35 -2.39 12.87 -0.63
C GLY A 35 -1.36 12.01 -1.34
N ALA A 36 -0.76 12.52 -2.39
CA ALA A 36 0.24 11.80 -3.17
C ALA A 36 1.45 11.39 -2.33
N ASP A 37 1.76 12.15 -1.30
CA ASP A 37 2.86 11.88 -0.37
C ASP A 37 2.40 11.25 0.95
N GLY A 38 1.12 10.96 1.10
CA GLY A 38 0.57 10.40 2.33
C GLY A 38 0.24 11.42 3.40
N SER A 39 0.44 12.71 3.15
CA SER A 39 0.26 13.75 4.16
C SER A 39 -1.20 14.12 4.44
N GLY A 40 -2.13 13.64 3.63
CA GLY A 40 -3.53 14.04 3.72
C GLY A 40 -3.82 15.40 3.08
N ARG A 41 -2.84 15.97 2.38
CA ARG A 41 -2.99 17.29 1.77
C ARG A 41 -2.73 17.25 0.28
N GLY A 42 -3.43 18.08 -0.45
CA GLY A 42 -3.22 18.28 -1.88
C GLY A 42 -2.02 19.18 -2.17
N PRO A 43 -1.73 19.40 -3.46
CA PRO A 43 -0.58 20.21 -3.87
C PRO A 43 -0.60 21.64 -3.34
N ASN A 44 -1.78 22.17 -3.11
CA ASN A 44 -1.94 23.52 -2.59
C ASN A 44 -2.01 23.57 -1.06
N GLY A 45 -1.73 22.47 -0.39
CA GLY A 45 -1.78 22.38 1.06
C GLY A 45 -3.16 22.15 1.65
N ALA A 46 -4.21 22.09 0.83
CA ALA A 46 -5.56 21.88 1.32
C ALA A 46 -5.76 20.45 1.82
N ARG A 47 -6.53 20.30 2.89
CA ARG A 47 -6.84 18.99 3.43
C ARG A 47 -7.75 18.21 2.47
N LEU A 48 -7.43 16.94 2.27
CA LEU A 48 -8.19 16.08 1.39
C LEU A 48 -9.20 15.18 2.12
N GLY A 49 -9.12 15.12 3.43
CA GLY A 49 -10.03 14.32 4.25
C GLY A 49 -9.43 13.06 4.84
N GLY A 50 -8.37 12.53 4.27
CA GLY A 50 -7.68 11.38 4.81
C GLY A 50 -6.67 11.78 5.88
N ARG A 51 -6.35 10.81 6.75
CA ARG A 51 -5.35 11.04 7.78
C ARG A 51 -3.97 11.22 7.17
N ASN A 52 -3.15 12.03 7.83
CA ASN A 52 -1.74 12.14 7.49
C ASN A 52 -1.02 10.84 7.87
N LEU A 53 -0.62 10.08 6.88
CA LEU A 53 0.07 8.81 7.08
C LEU A 53 1.58 8.97 7.30
N THR A 54 2.05 10.22 7.32
CA THR A 54 3.46 10.53 7.57
C THR A 54 3.70 11.00 9.00
N ASP A 55 2.67 11.02 9.82
CA ASP A 55 2.78 11.45 11.21
C ASP A 55 3.43 10.34 12.04
N ALA A 56 4.69 10.54 12.35
CA ALA A 56 5.50 9.53 13.07
C ALA A 56 4.94 9.22 14.46
N ARG A 57 4.38 10.21 15.14
CA ARG A 57 3.83 9.98 16.49
C ARG A 57 2.60 9.10 16.45
N TRP A 58 1.76 9.34 15.45
CA TRP A 58 0.59 8.51 15.27
C TRP A 58 0.98 7.10 14.84
N LEU A 59 1.89 6.99 13.88
CA LEU A 59 2.35 5.68 13.38
C LEU A 59 2.97 4.84 14.49
N ALA A 60 3.69 5.46 15.41
CA ALA A 60 4.32 4.75 16.53
C ALA A 60 3.31 4.05 17.44
N LYS A 61 2.07 4.50 17.43
CA LYS A 61 1.00 3.91 18.24
C LYS A 61 0.20 2.87 17.50
N GLN A 62 0.51 2.63 16.22
CA GLN A 62 -0.27 1.73 15.40
C GLN A 62 0.40 0.38 15.28
N GLN A 63 -0.42 -0.65 15.07
CA GLN A 63 0.03 -1.98 14.75
C GLN A 63 -0.10 -2.16 13.25
N GLU A 64 0.92 -2.69 12.60
CA GLU A 64 0.88 -2.93 11.16
C GLU A 64 -0.33 -3.77 10.76
N ALA A 65 -0.62 -4.81 11.53
CA ALA A 65 -1.79 -5.66 11.27
C ALA A 65 -3.10 -4.88 11.33
N GLY A 66 -3.22 -3.95 12.27
CA GLY A 66 -4.41 -3.11 12.40
C GLY A 66 -4.57 -2.14 11.23
N LEU A 67 -3.47 -1.56 10.78
CA LEU A 67 -3.50 -0.68 9.62
C LEU A 67 -3.82 -1.44 8.34
N ALA A 68 -3.24 -2.62 8.16
CA ALA A 68 -3.55 -3.49 7.02
C ALA A 68 -5.04 -3.88 7.04
N ALA A 69 -5.57 -4.20 8.21
CA ALA A 69 -7.00 -4.52 8.35
C ALA A 69 -7.88 -3.33 7.95
N SER A 70 -7.48 -2.11 8.30
CA SER A 70 -8.22 -0.91 7.89
C SER A 70 -8.21 -0.71 6.38
N ILE A 71 -7.09 -0.99 5.73
CA ILE A 71 -7.01 -0.92 4.27
C ILE A 71 -7.95 -1.94 3.63
N LEU A 72 -7.99 -3.15 4.16
CA LEU A 72 -8.78 -4.23 3.57
C LEU A 72 -10.27 -4.12 3.86
N LYS A 73 -10.62 -3.77 5.07
CA LYS A 73 -12.02 -3.72 5.51
C LYS A 73 -12.67 -2.37 5.34
N GLY A 74 -11.87 -1.33 5.28
CA GLY A 74 -12.37 0.04 5.32
C GLY A 74 -12.60 0.52 6.74
N ARG A 75 -12.79 1.83 6.87
CA ARG A 75 -13.02 2.44 8.16
C ARG A 75 -13.69 3.80 7.97
N GLY A 76 -14.90 3.96 8.48
CA GLY A 76 -15.64 5.19 8.28
C GLY A 76 -15.83 5.49 6.80
N ALA A 77 -15.43 6.66 6.35
CA ALA A 77 -15.53 7.06 4.95
C ALA A 77 -14.50 6.38 4.05
N MET A 78 -13.49 5.74 4.64
CA MET A 78 -12.48 5.03 3.88
C MET A 78 -13.03 3.68 3.40
N PRO A 79 -13.04 3.42 2.08
CA PRO A 79 -13.50 2.13 1.58
C PRO A 79 -12.52 1.02 1.89
N GLY A 80 -13.00 -0.20 1.87
CA GLY A 80 -12.15 -1.38 2.01
C GLY A 80 -11.72 -1.90 0.64
N PHE A 81 -10.51 -2.40 0.56
CA PHE A 81 -9.91 -2.82 -0.70
C PHE A 81 -9.61 -4.32 -0.77
N ARG A 82 -10.19 -5.12 0.12
CA ARG A 82 -9.88 -6.56 0.17
C ARG A 82 -10.19 -7.32 -1.12
N ARG A 83 -11.02 -6.76 -1.99
CA ARG A 83 -11.33 -7.38 -3.29
C ARG A 83 -10.28 -7.04 -4.35
N GLN A 84 -9.50 -6.00 -4.13
CA GLN A 84 -8.51 -5.54 -5.08
C GLN A 84 -7.10 -5.94 -4.70
N ILE A 85 -6.79 -6.02 -3.42
CA ILE A 85 -5.46 -6.35 -2.95
C ILE A 85 -5.50 -7.36 -1.80
N SER A 86 -4.41 -8.09 -1.64
CA SER A 86 -4.24 -9.06 -0.57
C SER A 86 -3.76 -8.39 0.72
N GLU A 87 -3.78 -9.14 1.81
CA GLU A 87 -3.21 -8.68 3.07
C GLU A 87 -1.71 -8.38 2.92
N ALA A 88 -0.98 -9.24 2.22
CA ALA A 88 0.45 -9.02 1.98
C ALA A 88 0.67 -7.72 1.20
N GLU A 89 -0.16 -7.44 0.21
CA GLU A 89 -0.08 -6.19 -0.55
C GLU A 89 -0.45 -4.99 0.31
N ALA A 90 -1.45 -5.11 1.18
CA ALA A 90 -1.78 -4.05 2.12
C ALA A 90 -0.61 -3.73 3.05
N ARG A 91 0.07 -4.74 3.55
CA ARG A 91 1.27 -4.54 4.37
C ARG A 91 2.41 -3.90 3.58
N ARG A 92 2.58 -4.28 2.33
CA ARG A 92 3.59 -3.67 1.47
C ARG A 92 3.29 -2.19 1.17
N LEU A 93 2.03 -1.82 1.05
CA LEU A 93 1.66 -0.41 0.97
C LEU A 93 2.18 0.35 2.19
N LEU A 94 2.02 -0.22 3.37
CA LEU A 94 2.45 0.41 4.62
C LEU A 94 3.97 0.50 4.75
N THR A 95 4.69 -0.51 4.30
CA THR A 95 6.13 -0.60 4.53
C THR A 95 6.97 -0.09 3.37
N GLU A 96 6.46 -0.13 2.16
CA GLU A 96 7.25 0.18 0.98
C GLU A 96 6.79 1.43 0.23
N VAL A 97 5.50 1.66 0.18
CA VAL A 97 4.95 2.74 -0.64
C VAL A 97 4.80 4.03 0.15
N ILE A 98 4.07 3.97 1.24
CA ILE A 98 3.79 5.15 2.06
C ILE A 98 5.05 5.77 2.67
N PRO A 99 5.92 4.98 3.31
CA PRO A 99 7.14 5.56 3.85
C PRO A 99 8.06 6.20 2.80
N LYS A 100 8.06 5.67 1.58
CA LYS A 100 8.85 6.28 0.51
C LYS A 100 8.30 7.63 0.11
N GLY A 101 6.99 7.75 0.05
CA GLY A 101 6.36 9.04 -0.18
C GLY A 101 6.65 10.01 0.95
N ALA A 102 6.61 9.54 2.17
CA ALA A 102 6.93 10.36 3.32
C ALA A 102 8.37 10.82 3.33
N LYS A 103 9.28 9.94 2.95
CA LYS A 103 10.69 10.30 2.88
C LYS A 103 10.98 11.38 1.86
N GLY A 104 10.20 11.43 0.83
CA GLY A 104 10.32 12.48 -0.16
C GLY A 104 10.02 13.85 0.41
N LYS A 105 9.41 13.93 1.56
CA LYS A 105 9.13 15.15 2.20
C LYS A 105 9.97 15.42 3.36
N ALA A 106 10.96 14.87 3.53
CA ALA A 106 11.78 15.23 4.42
C ALA A 106 11.52 15.31 5.69
N ALA A 107 11.53 14.55 5.97
CA ALA A 107 11.92 14.67 7.05
C ALA A 107 11.55 15.71 7.80
N ILE A 108 10.49 15.91 7.99
CA ILE A 108 10.15 16.74 8.86
C ILE A 108 10.35 16.19 10.11
N PRO A 109 11.19 16.59 10.69
CA PRO A 109 11.55 16.09 11.84
C PRO A 109 10.56 16.33 12.78
N GLU A 110 10.07 16.08 12.91
CA GLU A 110 9.43 16.18 13.57
C GLU A 110 9.00 16.58 14.36
N ALA A 111 8.77 16.71 14.42
CA ALA A 111 8.26 17.09 14.97
C ALA A 111 8.07 17.18 16.06
N ARG A 112 8.03 17.45 16.54
CA ARG A 112 7.84 17.58 17.64
C ARG A 112 6.73 17.93 18.02
#